data_47191fc0287a1add25c109af9904db4c
#
_entry.id   47191fc0287a1add25c109af9904db4c
#
_cell.length_a   1.000
_cell.length_b   1.000
_cell.length_c   1.000
_cell.angle_alpha   90.00
_cell.angle_beta   90.00
_cell.angle_gamma   90.00
#
_symmetry.space_group_name_H-M   'P 1'
#
loop_
_entity.id
_entity.type
_entity.pdbx_description
1 polymer ?
#
loop_
_entity_poly.entity_id
_entity_poly.type
_entity_poly.pdbx_seq_one_letter_code
_entity_poly.pdbx_strand_id
1 'polypeptide(L)'
;AGLVATVDSMPPKAGCRRCMVHFLRNVLSKVPPTHREWASAALKAVFAMESRESALDKAGTVAAEMEARRLTAAANRLREGIGGTTTCLLPGFPDGRRRRIRTNDMIERLNREIGRRTRVVESFPDGNGALMLVRARIRYAAANEWSNRRYLDMSRLDDNLPEANRSSRHGRA
;
A
#
# COMPACT_ATOMS: atom_id res chain seq x y z
N ALA A 1 1.35 7.68 14.24
CA ALA A 1 -0.02 7.94 14.73
C ALA A 1 -0.72 9.03 13.88
N GLY A 2 -0.03 10.12 13.48
CA GLY A 2 -0.63 11.27 12.78
C GLY A 2 -1.25 10.93 11.40
N LEU A 3 -0.55 10.19 10.54
CA LEU A 3 -1.00 9.95 9.16
C LEU A 3 -2.32 9.16 9.11
N VAL A 4 -2.49 8.14 9.96
CA VAL A 4 -3.71 7.32 9.99
C VAL A 4 -4.90 8.17 10.43
N ALA A 5 -4.74 8.95 11.50
CA ALA A 5 -5.80 9.85 11.98
C ALA A 5 -6.20 10.90 10.92
N THR A 6 -5.23 11.40 10.16
CA THR A 6 -5.51 12.37 9.08
C THR A 6 -6.27 11.73 7.93
N VAL A 7 -5.92 10.50 7.53
CA VAL A 7 -6.63 9.77 6.47
C VAL A 7 -8.08 9.46 6.89
N ASP A 8 -8.29 9.06 8.14
CA ASP A 8 -9.62 8.76 8.66
C ASP A 8 -10.53 9.99 8.74
N SER A 9 -9.94 11.20 8.86
CA SER A 9 -10.67 12.47 8.91
C SER A 9 -10.99 13.08 7.53
N MET A 10 -10.39 12.56 6.45
CA MET A 10 -10.59 13.09 5.10
C MET A 10 -11.71 12.37 4.35
N PRO A 11 -12.69 13.10 3.78
CA PRO A 11 -13.66 12.52 2.85
C PRO A 11 -13.06 12.40 1.41
N PRO A 12 -13.45 11.39 0.59
CA PRO A 12 -14.22 10.22 0.99
C PRO A 12 -13.41 9.33 1.92
N LYS A 13 -14.06 8.57 2.80
CA LYS A 13 -13.41 7.66 3.77
C LYS A 13 -12.42 6.72 3.05
N ALA A 14 -11.19 7.17 2.93
CA ALA A 14 -10.13 6.41 2.27
C ALA A 14 -9.66 5.31 3.22
N GLY A 15 -9.78 4.05 2.81
CA GLY A 15 -9.25 2.93 3.57
C GLY A 15 -7.73 2.99 3.63
N CYS A 16 -7.17 3.03 4.83
CA CYS A 16 -5.72 2.97 5.02
C CYS A 16 -5.21 1.58 4.63
N ARG A 17 -4.29 1.54 3.66
CA ARG A 17 -3.67 0.30 3.19
C ARG A 17 -2.23 0.18 3.68
N ARG A 18 -1.89 -0.99 4.18
CA ARG A 18 -0.51 -1.30 4.61
C ARG A 18 0.30 -1.92 3.47
N CYS A 19 1.55 -1.50 3.34
CA CYS A 19 2.50 -2.10 2.41
C CYS A 19 2.81 -3.54 2.83
N MET A 20 2.64 -4.49 1.92
CA MET A 20 2.88 -5.91 2.16
C MET A 20 4.34 -6.18 2.60
N VAL A 21 5.32 -5.54 1.96
CA VAL A 21 6.75 -5.76 2.26
C VAL A 21 7.09 -5.32 3.68
N HIS A 22 6.64 -4.13 4.09
CA HIS A 22 6.86 -3.64 5.45
C HIS A 22 6.10 -4.47 6.49
N PHE A 23 4.91 -4.91 6.15
CA PHE A 23 4.15 -5.80 7.02
C PHE A 23 4.86 -7.15 7.24
N LEU A 24 5.31 -7.79 6.15
CA LEU A 24 6.08 -9.04 6.25
C LEU A 24 7.35 -8.86 7.09
N ARG A 25 8.11 -7.80 6.88
CA ARG A 25 9.29 -7.47 7.69
C ARG A 25 8.94 -7.31 9.17
N ASN A 26 7.83 -6.64 9.46
CA ASN A 26 7.36 -6.43 10.82
C ASN A 26 6.98 -7.74 11.53
N VAL A 27 6.30 -8.66 10.85
CA VAL A 27 5.99 -9.99 11.40
C VAL A 27 7.29 -10.79 11.60
N LEU A 28 8.14 -10.86 10.58
CA LEU A 28 9.39 -11.61 10.61
C LEU A 28 10.40 -11.07 11.64
N SER A 29 10.35 -9.78 12.00
CA SER A 29 11.20 -9.22 13.05
C SER A 29 10.90 -9.81 14.44
N LYS A 30 9.71 -10.42 14.62
CA LYS A 30 9.30 -11.11 15.86
C LYS A 30 9.56 -12.61 15.82
N VAL A 31 10.15 -13.12 14.74
CA VAL A 31 10.44 -14.55 14.54
C VAL A 31 11.94 -14.80 14.71
N PRO A 32 12.33 -15.73 15.60
CA PRO A 32 13.72 -16.15 15.76
C PRO A 32 14.32 -16.70 14.46
N PRO A 33 15.64 -16.62 14.26
CA PRO A 33 16.31 -17.10 13.06
C PRO A 33 15.96 -18.54 12.67
N THR A 34 15.83 -19.42 13.67
CA THR A 34 15.51 -20.86 13.53
C THR A 34 14.17 -21.13 12.85
N HIS A 35 13.20 -20.23 12.99
CA HIS A 35 11.86 -20.38 12.42
C HIS A 35 11.59 -19.41 11.25
N ARG A 36 12.58 -18.59 10.88
CA ARG A 36 12.37 -17.50 9.90
C ARG A 36 12.06 -18.00 8.50
N GLU A 37 12.71 -19.07 8.07
CA GLU A 37 12.47 -19.66 6.75
C GLU A 37 11.05 -20.20 6.64
N TRP A 38 10.63 -21.03 7.59
CA TRP A 38 9.26 -21.52 7.68
C TRP A 38 8.23 -20.38 7.71
N ALA A 39 8.42 -19.41 8.60
CA ALA A 39 7.50 -18.28 8.74
C ALA A 39 7.41 -17.45 7.45
N SER A 40 8.54 -17.25 6.76
CA SER A 40 8.58 -16.56 5.48
C SER A 40 7.80 -17.31 4.41
N ALA A 41 7.94 -18.64 4.33
CA ALA A 41 7.18 -19.46 3.39
C ALA A 41 5.69 -19.44 3.69
N ALA A 42 5.30 -19.60 4.96
CA ALA A 42 3.92 -19.56 5.41
C ALA A 42 3.25 -18.21 5.11
N LEU A 43 3.94 -17.09 5.39
CA LEU A 43 3.44 -15.75 5.09
C LEU A 43 3.31 -15.50 3.58
N LYS A 44 4.25 -15.98 2.76
CA LYS A 44 4.13 -15.88 1.29
C LYS A 44 2.91 -16.63 0.78
N ALA A 45 2.59 -17.80 1.35
CA ALA A 45 1.41 -18.58 0.99
C ALA A 45 0.10 -17.81 1.29
N VAL A 46 0.02 -17.03 2.38
CA VAL A 46 -1.12 -16.16 2.66
C VAL A 46 -1.36 -15.15 1.53
N PHE A 47 -0.29 -14.54 1.01
CA PHE A 47 -0.40 -13.53 -0.06
C PHE A 47 -0.48 -14.13 -1.47
N ALA A 48 -0.38 -15.44 -1.60
CA ALA A 48 -0.61 -16.16 -2.85
C ALA A 48 -2.08 -16.53 -3.07
N MET A 49 -2.94 -16.33 -2.06
CA MET A 49 -4.37 -16.63 -2.19
C MET A 49 -5.05 -15.71 -3.21
N GLU A 50 -6.04 -16.25 -3.90
CA GLU A 50 -6.77 -15.56 -4.97
C GLU A 50 -7.78 -14.55 -4.43
N SER A 51 -8.39 -14.83 -3.27
CA SER A 51 -9.39 -13.97 -2.65
C SER A 51 -8.91 -13.42 -1.30
N ARG A 52 -9.54 -12.30 -0.88
CA ARG A 52 -9.29 -11.73 0.43
C ARG A 52 -9.73 -12.66 1.57
N GLU A 53 -10.86 -13.32 1.39
CA GLU A 53 -11.41 -14.27 2.36
C GLU A 53 -10.44 -15.44 2.59
N SER A 54 -10.04 -16.12 1.52
CA SER A 54 -9.05 -17.21 1.59
C SER A 54 -7.72 -16.77 2.19
N ALA A 55 -7.30 -15.52 1.93
CA ALA A 55 -6.08 -14.98 2.53
C ALA A 55 -6.23 -14.74 4.05
N LEU A 56 -7.39 -14.28 4.50
CA LEU A 56 -7.68 -14.09 5.92
C LEU A 56 -7.76 -15.42 6.66
N ASP A 57 -8.44 -16.42 6.09
CA ASP A 57 -8.55 -17.77 6.65
C ASP A 57 -7.17 -18.43 6.75
N LYS A 58 -6.39 -18.35 5.67
CA LYS A 58 -5.01 -18.85 5.68
C LYS A 58 -4.13 -18.15 6.72
N ALA A 59 -4.31 -16.84 6.89
CA ALA A 59 -3.60 -16.09 7.91
C ALA A 59 -3.99 -16.52 9.33
N GLY A 60 -5.25 -16.85 9.56
CA GLY A 60 -5.73 -17.43 10.82
C GLY A 60 -5.04 -18.75 11.13
N THR A 61 -4.97 -19.65 10.14
CA THR A 61 -4.26 -20.93 10.24
C THR A 61 -2.77 -20.73 10.55
N VAL A 62 -2.09 -19.85 9.81
CA VAL A 62 -0.66 -19.56 10.03
C VAL A 62 -0.43 -18.93 11.41
N ALA A 63 -1.33 -18.08 11.89
CA ALA A 63 -1.21 -17.50 13.22
C ALA A 63 -1.34 -18.58 14.33
N ALA A 64 -2.26 -19.55 14.17
CA ALA A 64 -2.39 -20.67 15.09
C ALA A 64 -1.13 -21.57 15.08
N GLU A 65 -0.57 -21.84 13.90
CA GLU A 65 0.69 -22.57 13.77
C GLU A 65 1.89 -21.82 14.42
N MET A 66 1.91 -20.48 14.32
CA MET A 66 2.89 -19.65 15.02
C MET A 66 2.76 -19.77 16.54
N GLU A 67 1.53 -19.76 17.07
CA GLU A 67 1.27 -19.93 18.50
C GLU A 67 1.71 -21.31 19.00
N ALA A 68 1.39 -22.37 18.26
CA ALA A 68 1.86 -23.72 18.56
C ALA A 68 3.39 -23.84 18.64
N ARG A 69 4.10 -22.99 17.88
CA ARG A 69 5.57 -22.86 17.92
C ARG A 69 6.08 -21.83 18.93
N ARG A 70 5.21 -21.34 19.82
CA ARG A 70 5.53 -20.30 20.83
C ARG A 70 5.95 -18.95 20.23
N LEU A 71 5.51 -18.64 18.99
CA LEU A 71 5.77 -17.37 18.30
C LEU A 71 4.60 -16.39 18.47
N THR A 72 4.10 -16.23 19.68
CA THR A 72 2.89 -15.45 19.99
C THR A 72 2.97 -14.00 19.53
N ALA A 73 4.14 -13.37 19.68
CA ALA A 73 4.33 -11.98 19.25
C ALA A 73 4.21 -11.82 17.73
N ALA A 74 4.66 -12.80 16.95
CA ALA A 74 4.51 -12.81 15.50
C ALA A 74 3.06 -13.09 15.09
N ALA A 75 2.38 -14.03 15.76
CA ALA A 75 0.98 -14.35 15.52
C ALA A 75 0.07 -13.14 15.77
N ASN A 76 0.25 -12.44 16.88
CA ASN A 76 -0.50 -11.21 17.18
C ASN A 76 -0.28 -10.15 16.13
N ARG A 77 0.98 -9.94 15.72
CA ARG A 77 1.31 -8.96 14.67
C ARG A 77 0.70 -9.33 13.32
N LEU A 78 0.60 -10.60 12.99
CA LEU A 78 -0.09 -11.10 11.80
C LEU A 78 -1.58 -10.76 11.85
N ARG A 79 -2.28 -11.11 12.94
CA ARG A 79 -3.72 -10.83 13.10
C ARG A 79 -4.05 -9.33 13.03
N GLU A 80 -3.27 -8.48 13.70
CA GLU A 80 -3.48 -7.04 13.74
C GLU A 80 -3.35 -6.36 12.37
N GLY A 81 -2.49 -6.88 11.50
CA GLY A 81 -2.13 -6.18 10.27
C GLY A 81 -2.67 -6.76 8.98
N ILE A 82 -3.12 -8.02 8.99
CA ILE A 82 -3.49 -8.73 7.76
C ILE A 82 -4.67 -8.09 7.03
N GLY A 83 -5.68 -7.61 7.77
CA GLY A 83 -6.86 -6.98 7.18
C GLY A 83 -6.53 -5.76 6.33
N GLY A 84 -5.63 -4.88 6.82
CA GLY A 84 -5.17 -3.71 6.07
C GLY A 84 -4.20 -4.03 4.93
N THR A 85 -3.56 -5.20 4.97
CA THR A 85 -2.57 -5.61 3.96
C THR A 85 -3.21 -6.34 2.79
N THR A 86 -4.35 -7.02 3.02
CA THR A 86 -5.10 -7.80 2.02
C THR A 86 -6.13 -6.97 1.24
N THR A 87 -6.23 -5.67 1.46
CA THR A 87 -7.15 -4.78 0.72
C THR A 87 -6.92 -4.78 -0.78
N CYS A 88 -5.72 -5.13 -1.26
CA CYS A 88 -5.44 -5.30 -2.69
C CYS A 88 -6.17 -6.51 -3.33
N LEU A 89 -6.70 -7.42 -2.52
CA LEU A 89 -7.48 -8.58 -2.95
C LEU A 89 -9.00 -8.34 -2.97
N LEU A 90 -9.44 -7.12 -2.64
CA LEU A 90 -10.85 -6.76 -2.72
C LEU A 90 -11.35 -6.84 -4.17
N PRO A 91 -12.62 -7.25 -4.39
CA PRO A 91 -13.28 -7.14 -5.69
C PRO A 91 -13.23 -5.68 -6.17
N GLY A 92 -12.88 -5.42 -7.38
CA GLY A 92 -12.72 -4.05 -7.90
C GLY A 92 -11.27 -3.66 -8.21
N PHE A 93 -10.29 -4.40 -7.68
CA PHE A 93 -8.92 -4.25 -8.14
C PHE A 93 -8.60 -5.27 -9.25
N PRO A 94 -8.27 -4.83 -10.48
CA PRO A 94 -7.91 -5.73 -11.58
C PRO A 94 -6.71 -6.61 -11.21
N ASP A 95 -6.76 -7.90 -11.56
CA ASP A 95 -5.73 -8.88 -11.21
C ASP A 95 -4.33 -8.48 -11.69
N GLY A 96 -4.23 -7.95 -12.91
CA GLY A 96 -2.96 -7.49 -13.47
C GLY A 96 -2.32 -6.32 -12.70
N ARG A 97 -3.06 -5.66 -11.80
CA ARG A 97 -2.59 -4.53 -10.99
C ARG A 97 -2.36 -4.87 -9.53
N ARG A 98 -2.92 -5.98 -9.03
CA ARG A 98 -2.73 -6.43 -7.65
C ARG A 98 -1.26 -6.46 -7.26
N ARG A 99 -0.38 -6.93 -8.14
CA ARG A 99 1.06 -7.01 -7.91
C ARG A 99 1.70 -5.63 -7.66
N ARG A 100 1.23 -4.58 -8.33
CA ARG A 100 1.76 -3.21 -8.19
C ARG A 100 1.18 -2.47 -6.99
N ILE A 101 -0.06 -2.81 -6.63
CA ILE A 101 -0.74 -2.17 -5.51
C ILE A 101 -0.31 -2.77 -4.16
N ARG A 102 0.26 -3.97 -4.12
CA ARG A 102 0.74 -4.63 -2.89
C ARG A 102 1.82 -3.85 -2.15
N THR A 103 2.61 -3.04 -2.86
CA THR A 103 3.78 -2.36 -2.31
C THR A 103 3.68 -0.85 -2.48
N ASN A 104 4.44 -0.11 -1.68
CA ASN A 104 4.58 1.33 -1.78
C ASN A 104 5.80 1.74 -2.62
N ASP A 105 6.37 0.84 -3.40
CA ASP A 105 7.63 1.05 -4.14
C ASP A 105 7.62 2.32 -4.97
N MET A 106 6.48 2.65 -5.58
CA MET A 106 6.30 3.88 -6.36
C MET A 106 6.47 5.14 -5.51
N ILE A 107 5.81 5.18 -4.35
CA ILE A 107 5.87 6.33 -3.43
C ILE A 107 7.26 6.40 -2.81
N GLU A 108 7.84 5.26 -2.44
CA GLU A 108 9.20 5.21 -1.89
C GLU A 108 10.25 5.66 -2.90
N ARG A 109 10.10 5.28 -4.17
CA ARG A 109 10.95 5.75 -5.26
C ARG A 109 10.81 7.25 -5.46
N LEU A 110 9.58 7.79 -5.47
CA LEU A 110 9.33 9.22 -5.59
C LEU A 110 9.94 9.98 -4.41
N ASN A 111 9.71 9.52 -3.18
CA ASN A 111 10.30 10.12 -1.97
C ASN A 111 11.84 10.08 -2.00
N ARG A 112 12.43 9.02 -2.50
CA ARG A 112 13.90 8.91 -2.66
C ARG A 112 14.43 9.92 -3.68
N GLU A 113 13.71 10.10 -4.80
CA GLU A 113 14.07 11.10 -5.81
C GLU A 113 13.93 12.53 -5.29
N ILE A 114 12.86 12.83 -4.56
CA ILE A 114 12.69 14.12 -3.89
C ILE A 114 13.83 14.32 -2.88
N GLY A 115 14.06 13.36 -1.99
CA GLY A 115 15.11 13.44 -0.97
C GLY A 115 16.52 13.59 -1.57
N ARG A 116 16.81 12.95 -2.71
CA ARG A 116 18.08 13.12 -3.41
C ARG A 116 18.28 14.55 -3.91
N ARG A 117 17.22 15.19 -4.37
CA ARG A 117 17.27 16.57 -4.88
C ARG A 117 17.28 17.62 -3.78
N THR A 118 16.53 17.38 -2.71
CA THR A 118 16.49 18.31 -1.56
C THR A 118 17.81 18.31 -0.78
N ARG A 119 18.55 17.20 -0.75
CA ARG A 119 19.87 17.13 -0.08
C ARG A 119 20.98 17.93 -0.77
N VAL A 120 20.82 18.24 -2.05
CA VAL A 120 21.78 19.05 -2.81
C VAL A 120 21.61 20.54 -2.48
N VAL A 121 20.44 20.91 -1.98
CA VAL A 121 20.17 22.27 -1.51
C VAL A 121 20.53 22.33 -0.03
N GLU A 122 21.60 23.03 0.30
CA GLU A 122 22.12 23.11 1.69
C GLU A 122 21.09 23.73 2.64
N SER A 123 20.36 24.74 2.18
CA SER A 123 19.33 25.44 2.96
C SER A 123 18.24 25.97 2.04
N PHE A 124 17.00 25.85 2.47
CA PHE A 124 15.88 26.52 1.82
C PHE A 124 15.60 27.83 2.55
N PRO A 125 15.43 28.94 1.81
CA PRO A 125 15.13 30.23 2.45
C PRO A 125 13.82 30.20 3.25
N ASP A 126 12.85 29.40 2.76
CA ASP A 126 11.55 29.22 3.39
C ASP A 126 10.90 27.88 3.00
N GLY A 127 9.76 27.56 3.60
CA GLY A 127 8.97 26.37 3.29
C GLY A 127 8.40 26.38 1.85
N ASN A 128 8.19 27.56 1.24
CA ASN A 128 7.70 27.68 -0.12
C ASN A 128 8.76 27.27 -1.13
N GLY A 129 10.03 27.60 -0.93
CA GLY A 129 11.14 27.17 -1.75
C GLY A 129 11.26 25.65 -1.79
N ALA A 130 11.17 25.00 -0.62
CA ALA A 130 11.13 23.55 -0.54
C ALA A 130 9.92 22.96 -1.26
N LEU A 131 8.74 23.55 -1.09
CA LEU A 131 7.51 23.10 -1.74
C LEU A 131 7.55 23.24 -3.27
N MET A 132 8.15 24.32 -3.78
CA MET A 132 8.35 24.53 -5.22
C MET A 132 9.23 23.43 -5.82
N LEU A 133 10.32 23.05 -5.17
CA LEU A 133 11.20 21.97 -5.63
C LEU A 133 10.44 20.63 -5.66
N VAL A 134 9.68 20.33 -4.62
CA VAL A 134 8.86 19.11 -4.54
C VAL A 134 7.81 19.10 -5.65
N ARG A 135 7.10 20.20 -5.87
CA ARG A 135 6.11 20.34 -6.96
C ARG A 135 6.72 20.15 -8.34
N ALA A 136 7.86 20.77 -8.60
CA ALA A 136 8.59 20.61 -9.86
C ALA A 136 8.99 19.15 -10.09
N ARG A 137 9.43 18.45 -9.04
CA ARG A 137 9.83 17.05 -9.13
C ARG A 137 8.65 16.10 -9.36
N ILE A 138 7.52 16.34 -8.71
CA ILE A 138 6.28 15.59 -8.92
C ILE A 138 5.78 15.78 -10.37
N ARG A 139 5.78 17.02 -10.87
CA ARG A 139 5.41 17.31 -12.27
C ARG A 139 6.33 16.60 -13.26
N TYR A 140 7.64 16.64 -13.03
CA TYR A 140 8.61 15.94 -13.86
C TYR A 140 8.37 14.42 -13.86
N ALA A 141 8.14 13.82 -12.70
CA ALA A 141 7.83 12.40 -12.58
C ALA A 141 6.50 12.04 -13.26
N ALA A 142 5.48 12.92 -13.18
CA ALA A 142 4.19 12.72 -13.83
C ALA A 142 4.26 12.89 -15.36
N ALA A 143 5.14 13.74 -15.89
CA ALA A 143 5.32 13.97 -17.33
C ALA A 143 6.15 12.92 -18.05
N ASN A 144 6.92 12.11 -17.31
CA ASN A 144 7.78 11.07 -17.86
C ASN A 144 7.08 9.70 -17.89
N GLU A 145 7.83 8.64 -18.22
CA GLU A 145 7.36 7.25 -18.37
C GLU A 145 6.51 6.71 -17.21
N TRP A 146 6.53 7.37 -16.05
CA TRP A 146 5.71 7.03 -14.91
C TRP A 146 4.22 7.28 -15.17
N SER A 147 3.88 8.29 -15.97
CA SER A 147 2.51 8.62 -16.33
C SER A 147 1.97 7.75 -17.48
N ASN A 148 2.84 7.28 -18.37
CA ASN A 148 2.44 6.49 -19.54
C ASN A 148 1.94 5.07 -19.18
N ARG A 149 2.27 4.58 -18.00
CA ARG A 149 1.67 3.34 -17.46
C ARG A 149 0.49 3.72 -16.59
N ARG A 150 -0.71 3.73 -17.15
CA ARG A 150 -1.95 3.92 -16.39
C ARG A 150 -2.03 2.90 -15.25
N TYR A 151 -1.67 3.32 -14.03
CA TYR A 151 -1.64 2.46 -12.86
C TYR A 151 -3.04 2.15 -12.31
N LEU A 152 -4.01 2.99 -12.63
CA LEU A 152 -5.41 2.84 -12.26
C LEU A 152 -6.26 2.82 -13.54
N ASP A 153 -7.10 1.82 -13.66
CA ASP A 153 -8.16 1.81 -14.65
C ASP A 153 -9.33 2.63 -14.10
N MET A 154 -9.37 3.88 -14.52
CA MET A 154 -10.37 4.82 -14.04
C MET A 154 -11.78 4.50 -14.58
N SER A 155 -11.90 3.64 -15.61
CA SER A 155 -13.19 3.22 -16.15
C SER A 155 -14.07 2.52 -15.10
N ARG A 156 -13.44 1.80 -14.17
CA ARG A 156 -14.16 1.12 -13.07
C ARG A 156 -14.52 2.03 -11.90
N LEU A 157 -14.00 3.25 -11.84
CA LEU A 157 -14.44 4.25 -10.86
C LEU A 157 -15.86 4.72 -11.17
N ASP A 158 -16.21 4.76 -12.44
CA ASP A 158 -17.53 5.18 -12.89
C ASP A 158 -18.61 4.15 -12.54
N ASP A 159 -18.25 2.86 -12.44
CA ASP A 159 -19.18 1.80 -12.04
C ASP A 159 -19.60 1.89 -10.56
N ASN A 160 -18.78 2.51 -9.72
CA ASN A 160 -19.01 2.66 -8.28
C ASN A 160 -19.50 4.05 -7.87
N LEU A 161 -19.65 4.98 -8.82
CA LEU A 161 -20.21 6.30 -8.54
C LEU A 161 -21.75 6.23 -8.53
N PRO A 162 -22.42 6.89 -7.55
CA PRO A 162 -23.86 7.07 -7.59
C PRO A 162 -24.27 7.71 -8.93
N GLU A 163 -25.40 7.29 -9.48
CA GLU A 163 -25.89 7.73 -10.81
C GLU A 163 -25.96 9.25 -10.97
N ALA A 164 -26.18 9.98 -9.89
CA ALA A 164 -26.19 11.45 -9.88
C ALA A 164 -24.87 12.11 -10.35
N ASN A 165 -23.76 11.38 -10.34
CA ASN A 165 -22.43 11.92 -10.72
C ASN A 165 -21.93 11.43 -12.07
N ARG A 166 -22.64 10.52 -12.75
CA ARG A 166 -22.26 10.00 -14.08
C ARG A 166 -22.54 11.00 -15.21
N SER A 167 -23.61 11.79 -15.08
CA SER A 167 -24.07 12.71 -16.14
C SER A 167 -23.21 13.95 -16.32
N SER A 168 -22.40 14.35 -15.32
CA SER A 168 -21.61 15.60 -15.39
C SER A 168 -20.26 15.47 -16.14
N ARG A 169 -19.82 14.26 -16.49
CA ARG A 169 -18.52 14.03 -17.16
C ARG A 169 -18.60 13.85 -18.68
N HIS A 170 -19.75 13.48 -19.22
CA HIS A 170 -19.93 13.30 -20.69
C HIS A 170 -20.19 14.58 -21.47
N GLY A 171 -20.22 15.75 -20.79
CA GLY A 171 -20.49 17.06 -21.42
C GLY A 171 -19.26 17.94 -21.70
N ARG A 172 -18.03 17.40 -21.60
CA ARG A 172 -16.80 18.11 -22.00
C ARG A 172 -15.99 17.24 -22.95
N ALA A 173 -16.42 17.21 -24.20
CA ALA A 173 -15.60 16.89 -25.36
C ALA A 173 -15.10 18.19 -26.00
#